data_81a2db129f346b0b06e312e12006d6fd
#
_entry.id   81a2db129f346b0b06e312e12006d6fd
#
_cell.length_a   1.000
_cell.length_b   1.000
_cell.length_c   1.000
_cell.angle_alpha   90.00
_cell.angle_beta   90.00
_cell.angle_gamma   90.00
#
_symmetry.space_group_name_H-M   'P 1'
#
loop_
_entity.id
_entity.type
_entity.pdbx_description
1 polymer ?
#
loop_
_entity_poly.entity_id
_entity_poly.type
_entity_poly.pdbx_seq_one_letter_code
_entity_poly.pdbx_strand_id
1 'polypeptide(L)'
;MSLATLGWVFTFGVLLHNLEEALYLPAWSSNAGRWYRPVASNTFRTAIIILSMILVTVTAFAATAEAGGTLAYIMAGYCLAMILNAVAPHLLLTIKLGRPMPGTLTAIAFNVPLGLHYLRQSLLRNHIHAQTFLWAGPLVTLTFLLLIPLLFAICKRL
;
A
#
# COMPACT_ATOMS: atom_id res chain seq x y z
N MET A 1 7.81 16.76 13.26
CA MET A 1 7.97 15.29 13.07
C MET A 1 9.00 15.05 11.98
N SER A 2 9.93 14.09 12.15
CA SER A 2 10.90 13.72 11.11
C SER A 2 10.21 12.95 9.96
N LEU A 3 10.85 12.89 8.77
CA LEU A 3 10.33 12.04 7.68
C LEU A 3 10.37 10.56 8.06
N ALA A 4 11.40 10.12 8.77
CA ALA A 4 11.48 8.75 9.29
C ALA A 4 10.28 8.42 10.19
N THR A 5 9.97 9.30 11.17
CA THR A 5 8.80 9.12 12.05
C THR A 5 7.49 9.08 11.23
N LEU A 6 7.35 9.98 10.25
CA LEU A 6 6.15 10.02 9.39
C LEU A 6 6.03 8.76 8.54
N GLY A 7 7.14 8.24 8.02
CA GLY A 7 7.18 6.96 7.31
C GLY A 7 6.70 5.79 8.16
N TRP A 8 7.13 5.71 9.42
CA TRP A 8 6.66 4.68 10.35
C TRP A 8 5.18 4.82 10.70
N VAL A 9 4.69 6.05 10.94
CA VAL A 9 3.26 6.30 11.18
C VAL A 9 2.40 5.89 9.97
N PHE A 10 2.86 6.23 8.77
CA PHE A 10 2.21 5.79 7.53
C PHE A 10 2.20 4.26 7.40
N THR A 11 3.34 3.60 7.60
CA THR A 11 3.43 2.14 7.51
C THR A 11 2.55 1.46 8.56
N PHE A 12 2.45 2.00 9.77
CA PHE A 12 1.50 1.51 10.76
C PHE A 12 0.04 1.58 10.27
N GLY A 13 -0.34 2.68 9.62
CA GLY A 13 -1.65 2.81 8.96
C GLY A 13 -1.88 1.73 7.90
N VAL A 14 -0.86 1.45 7.09
CA VAL A 14 -0.92 0.38 6.08
C VAL A 14 -1.02 -1.02 6.72
N LEU A 15 -0.36 -1.26 7.84
CA LEU A 15 -0.49 -2.53 8.58
C LEU A 15 -1.91 -2.73 9.12
N LEU A 16 -2.56 -1.67 9.60
CA LEU A 16 -3.97 -1.72 10.00
C LEU A 16 -4.88 -2.02 8.81
N HIS A 17 -4.61 -1.43 7.65
CA HIS A 17 -5.31 -1.72 6.40
C HIS A 17 -5.15 -3.19 5.99
N ASN A 18 -3.92 -3.70 5.96
CA ASN A 18 -3.63 -5.10 5.66
C ASN A 18 -4.30 -6.07 6.65
N LEU A 19 -4.38 -5.69 7.93
CA LEU A 19 -5.07 -6.48 8.95
C LEU A 19 -6.58 -6.53 8.69
N GLU A 20 -7.22 -5.39 8.37
CA GLU A 20 -8.64 -5.34 8.01
C GLU A 20 -8.92 -6.26 6.81
N GLU A 21 -8.08 -6.21 5.77
CA GLU A 21 -8.20 -7.11 4.63
C GLU A 21 -8.03 -8.58 5.02
N ALA A 22 -7.01 -8.92 5.80
CA ALA A 22 -6.73 -10.29 6.21
C ALA A 22 -7.88 -10.92 7.00
N LEU A 23 -8.62 -10.10 7.76
CA LEU A 23 -9.76 -10.54 8.55
C LEU A 23 -11.03 -10.70 7.71
N TYR A 24 -11.32 -9.77 6.81
CA TYR A 24 -12.65 -9.63 6.22
C TYR A 24 -12.69 -9.88 4.71
N LEU A 25 -11.60 -9.64 3.95
CA LEU A 25 -11.62 -9.74 2.49
C LEU A 25 -11.91 -11.14 1.96
N PRO A 26 -11.40 -12.25 2.53
CA PRO A 26 -11.72 -13.58 2.04
C PRO A 26 -13.22 -13.88 2.05
N ALA A 27 -13.91 -13.60 3.15
CA ALA A 27 -15.36 -13.79 3.27
C ALA A 27 -16.15 -12.82 2.38
N TRP A 28 -15.70 -11.58 2.26
CA TRP A 28 -16.33 -10.57 1.40
C TRP A 28 -16.19 -10.95 -0.08
N SER A 29 -15.03 -11.45 -0.49
CA SER A 29 -14.72 -11.78 -1.89
C SER A 29 -15.61 -12.89 -2.46
N SER A 30 -16.02 -13.85 -1.62
CA SER A 30 -16.93 -14.93 -2.04
C SER A 30 -18.32 -14.44 -2.45
N ASN A 31 -18.71 -13.24 -1.98
CA ASN A 31 -19.97 -12.59 -2.26
C ASN A 31 -19.88 -11.39 -3.22
N ALA A 32 -18.70 -11.14 -3.80
CA ALA A 32 -18.46 -9.98 -4.67
C ALA A 32 -18.89 -10.21 -6.15
N GLY A 33 -19.34 -11.42 -6.47
CA GLY A 33 -19.82 -11.80 -7.81
C GLY A 33 -18.72 -11.65 -8.87
N ARG A 34 -19.09 -11.16 -10.06
CA ARG A 34 -18.16 -11.02 -11.20
C ARG A 34 -17.08 -9.93 -11.03
N TRP A 35 -17.23 -9.08 -10.01
CA TRP A 35 -16.39 -7.89 -9.86
C TRP A 35 -15.10 -8.13 -9.08
N TYR A 36 -15.06 -9.21 -8.30
CA TYR A 36 -13.88 -9.61 -7.57
C TYR A 36 -13.82 -11.14 -7.46
N ARG A 37 -12.64 -11.71 -7.75
CA ARG A 37 -12.47 -13.16 -7.68
C ARG A 37 -12.38 -13.62 -6.23
N PRO A 38 -13.05 -14.69 -5.83
CA PRO A 38 -12.91 -15.27 -4.50
C PRO A 38 -11.44 -15.61 -4.21
N VAL A 39 -10.98 -15.29 -3.01
CA VAL A 39 -9.63 -15.59 -2.55
C VAL A 39 -9.68 -16.57 -1.37
N ALA A 40 -8.82 -17.60 -1.41
CA ALA A 40 -8.69 -18.55 -0.30
C ALA A 40 -8.06 -17.86 0.91
N SER A 41 -8.65 -18.05 2.09
CA SER A 41 -8.24 -17.36 3.32
C SER A 41 -6.77 -17.55 3.67
N ASN A 42 -6.27 -18.79 3.61
CA ASN A 42 -4.88 -19.09 3.97
C ASN A 42 -3.90 -18.45 2.99
N THR A 43 -4.13 -18.64 1.68
CA THR A 43 -3.29 -18.03 0.64
C THR A 43 -3.26 -16.51 0.78
N PHE A 44 -4.43 -15.89 1.01
CA PHE A 44 -4.52 -14.45 1.17
C PHE A 44 -3.74 -13.95 2.40
N ARG A 45 -4.00 -14.56 3.56
CA ARG A 45 -3.34 -14.16 4.82
C ARG A 45 -1.83 -14.33 4.75
N THR A 46 -1.35 -15.44 4.18
CA THR A 46 0.10 -15.66 3.99
C THR A 46 0.71 -14.57 3.09
N ALA A 47 0.06 -14.26 1.96
CA ALA A 47 0.52 -13.21 1.05
C ALA A 47 0.56 -11.83 1.72
N ILE A 48 -0.48 -11.48 2.50
CA ILE A 48 -0.54 -10.21 3.25
C ILE A 48 0.52 -10.13 4.35
N ILE A 49 0.81 -11.22 5.05
CA ILE A 49 1.89 -11.25 6.05
C ILE A 49 3.23 -10.97 5.38
N ILE A 50 3.54 -11.68 4.28
CA ILE A 50 4.79 -11.48 3.54
C ILE A 50 4.88 -10.04 3.01
N LEU A 51 3.80 -9.52 2.41
CA LEU A 51 3.74 -8.14 1.95
C LEU A 51 4.01 -7.16 3.10
N SER A 52 3.36 -7.35 4.25
CA SER A 52 3.55 -6.50 5.43
C SER A 52 5.01 -6.50 5.91
N MET A 53 5.68 -7.65 5.92
CA MET A 53 7.10 -7.76 6.25
C MET A 53 7.99 -6.98 5.26
N ILE A 54 7.69 -7.08 3.96
CA ILE A 54 8.40 -6.31 2.91
C ILE A 54 8.22 -4.81 3.15
N LEU A 55 6.99 -4.35 3.42
CA LEU A 55 6.69 -2.93 3.63
C LEU A 55 7.37 -2.36 4.90
N VAL A 56 7.40 -3.13 5.99
CA VAL A 56 8.15 -2.78 7.21
C VAL A 56 9.65 -2.68 6.91
N THR A 57 10.20 -3.62 6.15
CA THR A 57 11.62 -3.63 5.75
C THR A 57 11.95 -2.41 4.89
N VAL A 58 11.13 -2.10 3.89
CA VAL A 58 11.27 -0.89 3.07
C VAL A 58 11.29 0.36 3.93
N THR A 59 10.38 0.47 4.90
CA THR A 59 10.29 1.62 5.81
C THR A 59 11.54 1.72 6.70
N ALA A 60 12.05 0.60 7.21
CA ALA A 60 13.26 0.58 8.03
C ALA A 60 14.47 1.11 7.25
N PHE A 61 14.66 0.67 6.01
CA PHE A 61 15.74 1.18 5.16
C PHE A 61 15.51 2.65 4.75
N ALA A 62 14.26 3.01 4.42
CA ALA A 62 13.93 4.39 4.05
C ALA A 62 14.10 5.38 5.22
N ALA A 63 14.00 4.92 6.47
CA ALA A 63 14.23 5.76 7.65
C ALA A 63 15.67 6.29 7.76
N THR A 64 16.62 5.64 7.08
CA THR A 64 18.03 6.05 6.99
C THR A 64 18.38 6.68 5.64
N ALA A 65 17.38 6.93 4.78
CA ALA A 65 17.60 7.43 3.43
C ALA A 65 18.12 8.86 3.43
N GLU A 66 19.15 9.10 2.62
CA GLU A 66 19.62 10.44 2.30
C GLU A 66 18.67 11.14 1.33
N ALA A 67 18.65 12.47 1.36
CA ALA A 67 17.89 13.26 0.42
C ALA A 67 18.37 13.00 -1.03
N GLY A 68 17.42 12.77 -1.95
CA GLY A 68 17.70 12.40 -3.34
C GLY A 68 18.15 10.96 -3.55
N GLY A 69 18.32 10.17 -2.48
CA GLY A 69 18.73 8.78 -2.57
C GLY A 69 17.62 7.83 -3.06
N THR A 70 18.00 6.68 -3.60
CA THR A 70 17.06 5.68 -4.14
C THR A 70 16.00 5.26 -3.12
N LEU A 71 16.37 5.08 -1.85
CA LEU A 71 15.45 4.67 -0.79
C LEU A 71 14.38 5.73 -0.50
N ALA A 72 14.71 7.02 -0.66
CA ALA A 72 13.73 8.11 -0.54
C ALA A 72 12.64 8.00 -1.61
N TYR A 73 13.01 7.70 -2.87
CA TYR A 73 12.06 7.49 -3.96
C TYR A 73 11.28 6.18 -3.83
N ILE A 74 11.89 5.11 -3.32
CA ILE A 74 11.18 3.85 -3.03
C ILE A 74 10.08 4.09 -1.99
N MET A 75 10.37 4.79 -0.90
CA MET A 75 9.37 5.12 0.11
C MET A 75 8.26 6.03 -0.42
N ALA A 76 8.62 7.03 -1.22
CA ALA A 76 7.65 7.92 -1.86
C ALA A 76 6.75 7.15 -2.86
N GLY A 77 7.31 6.26 -3.66
CA GLY A 77 6.55 5.39 -4.57
C GLY A 77 5.67 4.39 -3.83
N TYR A 78 6.12 3.86 -2.68
CA TYR A 78 5.29 3.05 -1.78
C TYR A 78 4.08 3.86 -1.26
N CYS A 79 4.27 5.09 -0.82
CA CYS A 79 3.15 5.95 -0.42
C CYS A 79 2.16 6.16 -1.59
N LEU A 80 2.65 6.44 -2.80
CA LEU A 80 1.82 6.60 -3.99
C LEU A 80 1.07 5.31 -4.33
N ALA A 81 1.71 4.14 -4.23
CA ALA A 81 1.09 2.84 -4.46
C ALA A 81 -0.11 2.62 -3.53
N MET A 82 0.03 2.91 -2.24
CA MET A 82 -1.04 2.71 -1.26
C MET A 82 -2.17 3.74 -1.41
N ILE A 83 -1.87 4.97 -1.86
CA ILE A 83 -2.91 5.96 -2.22
C ILE A 83 -3.71 5.46 -3.43
N LEU A 84 -3.05 4.96 -4.47
CA LEU A 84 -3.73 4.43 -5.66
C LEU A 84 -4.51 3.15 -5.34
N ASN A 85 -3.97 2.27 -4.50
CA ASN A 85 -4.68 1.09 -4.00
C ASN A 85 -5.97 1.47 -3.25
N ALA A 86 -5.96 2.55 -2.47
CA ALA A 86 -7.16 3.06 -1.80
C ALA A 86 -8.25 3.48 -2.80
N VAL A 87 -7.86 4.06 -3.95
CA VAL A 87 -8.81 4.45 -5.00
C VAL A 87 -9.28 3.21 -5.78
N ALA A 88 -8.35 2.40 -6.25
CA ALA A 88 -8.62 1.17 -7.01
C ALA A 88 -7.80 0.01 -6.44
N PRO A 89 -8.44 -1.05 -5.88
CA PRO A 89 -9.87 -1.39 -6.05
C PRO A 89 -10.84 -0.85 -4.99
N HIS A 90 -10.37 -0.39 -3.81
CA HIS A 90 -11.21 -0.23 -2.61
C HIS A 90 -12.38 0.73 -2.81
N LEU A 91 -12.10 1.99 -3.11
CA LEU A 91 -13.16 3.00 -3.27
C LEU A 91 -14.05 2.70 -4.49
N LEU A 92 -13.44 2.33 -5.61
CA LEU A 92 -14.20 2.02 -6.83
C LEU A 92 -15.17 0.85 -6.64
N LEU A 93 -14.74 -0.25 -6.01
CA LEU A 93 -15.64 -1.38 -5.76
C LEU A 93 -16.67 -1.09 -4.66
N THR A 94 -16.31 -0.31 -3.66
CA THR A 94 -17.26 0.16 -2.63
C THR A 94 -18.41 0.93 -3.28
N ILE A 95 -18.10 1.90 -4.14
CA ILE A 95 -19.10 2.69 -4.85
C ILE A 95 -19.93 1.79 -5.79
N LYS A 96 -19.26 0.94 -6.57
CA LYS A 96 -19.91 0.11 -7.59
C LYS A 96 -20.84 -0.95 -6.99
N LEU A 97 -20.49 -1.51 -5.84
CA LEU A 97 -21.27 -2.55 -5.17
C LEU A 97 -22.25 -1.99 -4.14
N GLY A 98 -22.22 -0.68 -3.85
CA GLY A 98 -23.05 -0.06 -2.82
C GLY A 98 -22.80 -0.59 -1.41
N ARG A 99 -21.67 -1.25 -1.17
CA ARG A 99 -21.26 -1.82 0.13
C ARG A 99 -19.75 -1.70 0.33
N PRO A 100 -19.26 -1.41 1.55
CA PRO A 100 -17.84 -1.26 1.80
C PRO A 100 -17.05 -2.52 1.42
N MET A 101 -15.98 -2.33 0.64
CA MET A 101 -14.95 -3.35 0.46
C MET A 101 -14.02 -3.32 1.68
N PRO A 102 -13.65 -4.48 2.29
CA PRO A 102 -12.66 -4.51 3.36
C PRO A 102 -11.38 -3.80 2.96
N GLY A 103 -10.80 -3.05 3.88
CA GLY A 103 -9.66 -2.17 3.62
C GLY A 103 -10.04 -0.75 3.20
N THR A 104 -11.26 -0.49 2.71
CA THR A 104 -11.66 0.87 2.27
C THR A 104 -11.62 1.88 3.41
N LEU A 105 -12.11 1.51 4.59
CA LEU A 105 -12.19 2.44 5.73
C LEU A 105 -10.78 2.84 6.19
N THR A 106 -9.92 1.87 6.43
CA THR A 106 -8.54 2.12 6.87
C THR A 106 -7.71 2.80 5.79
N ALA A 107 -7.93 2.47 4.50
CA ALA A 107 -7.24 3.13 3.40
C ALA A 107 -7.58 4.64 3.35
N ILE A 108 -8.85 5.00 3.46
CA ILE A 108 -9.29 6.41 3.45
C ILE A 108 -8.87 7.12 4.74
N ALA A 109 -8.97 6.46 5.90
CA ALA A 109 -8.64 7.08 7.18
C ALA A 109 -7.14 7.26 7.42
N PHE A 110 -6.30 6.35 6.91
CA PHE A 110 -4.87 6.32 7.20
C PHE A 110 -4.00 6.41 5.94
N ASN A 111 -4.16 5.49 4.96
CA ASN A 111 -3.22 5.40 3.85
C ASN A 111 -3.21 6.67 3.00
N VAL A 112 -4.40 7.20 2.67
CA VAL A 112 -4.51 8.41 1.86
C VAL A 112 -3.96 9.64 2.59
N PRO A 113 -4.45 10.04 3.78
CA PRO A 113 -3.99 11.28 4.42
C PRO A 113 -2.52 11.20 4.85
N LEU A 114 -2.06 10.07 5.41
CA LEU A 114 -0.68 9.93 5.85
C LEU A 114 0.28 9.83 4.66
N GLY A 115 -0.11 9.12 3.58
CA GLY A 115 0.68 9.03 2.36
C GLY A 115 0.82 10.38 1.65
N LEU A 116 -0.28 11.12 1.49
CA LEU A 116 -0.25 12.48 0.94
C LEU A 116 0.60 13.42 1.80
N HIS A 117 0.49 13.31 3.13
CA HIS A 117 1.29 14.12 4.03
C HIS A 117 2.78 13.79 3.91
N TYR A 118 3.14 12.49 3.82
CA TYR A 118 4.53 12.06 3.59
C TYR A 118 5.07 12.63 2.28
N LEU A 119 4.36 12.46 1.16
CA LEU A 119 4.78 12.95 -0.15
C LEU A 119 4.96 14.47 -0.14
N ARG A 120 3.99 15.21 0.41
CA ARG A 120 4.08 16.66 0.54
C ARG A 120 5.30 17.10 1.36
N GLN A 121 5.57 16.45 2.51
CA GLN A 121 6.72 16.79 3.35
C GLN A 121 8.05 16.42 2.67
N SER A 122 8.11 15.32 1.93
CA SER A 122 9.30 14.90 1.20
C SER A 122 9.65 15.89 0.08
N LEU A 123 8.66 16.41 -0.63
CA LEU A 123 8.85 17.46 -1.64
C LEU A 123 9.27 18.80 -1.02
N LEU A 124 8.56 19.26 0.02
CA LEU A 124 8.85 20.55 0.67
C LEU A 124 10.24 20.60 1.31
N ARG A 125 10.76 19.46 1.76
CA ARG A 125 12.10 19.37 2.38
C ARG A 125 13.19 19.00 1.38
N ASN A 126 12.90 18.99 0.08
CA ASN A 126 13.81 18.54 -0.99
C ASN A 126 14.41 17.14 -0.72
N HIS A 127 13.68 16.29 0.05
CA HIS A 127 14.08 14.91 0.26
C HIS A 127 13.89 14.05 -1.01
N ILE A 128 12.91 14.42 -1.84
CA ILE A 128 12.74 13.96 -3.22
C ILE A 128 12.55 15.17 -4.13
N HIS A 129 12.99 15.07 -5.39
CA HIS A 129 12.78 16.08 -6.42
C HIS A 129 11.59 15.72 -7.28
N ALA A 130 10.70 16.69 -7.53
CA ALA A 130 9.46 16.48 -8.29
C ALA A 130 9.73 15.87 -9.68
N GLN A 131 10.73 16.40 -10.41
CA GLN A 131 11.10 15.91 -11.74
C GLN A 131 11.45 14.42 -11.73
N THR A 132 12.29 13.97 -10.79
CA THR A 132 12.67 12.57 -10.65
C THR A 132 11.47 11.73 -10.22
N PHE A 133 10.63 12.25 -9.31
CA PHE A 133 9.46 11.53 -8.81
C PHE A 133 8.39 11.31 -9.88
N LEU A 134 8.29 12.15 -10.92
CA LEU A 134 7.35 11.96 -12.03
C LEU A 134 7.53 10.63 -12.78
N TRP A 135 8.72 10.06 -12.80
CA TRP A 135 8.97 8.75 -13.40
C TRP A 135 9.28 7.66 -12.36
N ALA A 136 10.06 7.98 -11.31
CA ALA A 136 10.43 7.02 -10.28
C ALA A 136 9.23 6.60 -9.43
N GLY A 137 8.33 7.53 -9.09
CA GLY A 137 7.11 7.25 -8.34
C GLY A 137 6.21 6.22 -9.03
N PRO A 138 5.77 6.45 -10.28
CA PRO A 138 5.00 5.47 -11.05
C PRO A 138 5.71 4.12 -11.23
N LEU A 139 7.03 4.11 -11.47
CA LEU A 139 7.80 2.87 -11.62
C LEU A 139 7.78 2.03 -10.33
N VAL A 140 8.06 2.65 -9.19
CA VAL A 140 8.01 1.98 -7.88
C VAL A 140 6.58 1.54 -7.55
N THR A 141 5.60 2.40 -7.83
CA THR A 141 4.17 2.06 -7.66
C THR A 141 3.79 0.82 -8.45
N LEU A 142 4.16 0.77 -9.72
CA LEU A 142 3.90 -0.40 -10.57
C LEU A 142 4.56 -1.67 -10.00
N THR A 143 5.78 -1.55 -9.49
CA THR A 143 6.48 -2.66 -8.85
C THR A 143 5.70 -3.20 -7.64
N PHE A 144 5.21 -2.33 -6.75
CA PHE A 144 4.41 -2.76 -5.60
C PHE A 144 3.04 -3.35 -6.02
N LEU A 145 2.38 -2.76 -7.02
CA LEU A 145 1.10 -3.28 -7.52
C LEU A 145 1.26 -4.65 -8.21
N LEU A 146 2.38 -4.90 -8.88
CA LEU A 146 2.69 -6.20 -9.47
C LEU A 146 3.15 -7.23 -8.43
N LEU A 147 3.74 -6.79 -7.32
CA LEU A 147 4.16 -7.68 -6.23
C LEU A 147 2.95 -8.40 -5.61
N ILE A 148 1.80 -7.76 -5.50
CA ILE A 148 0.58 -8.35 -4.91
C ILE A 148 0.15 -9.62 -5.67
N PRO A 149 -0.16 -9.59 -6.98
CA PRO A 149 -0.55 -10.79 -7.71
C PRO A 149 0.58 -11.85 -7.76
N LEU A 150 1.84 -11.43 -7.76
CA LEU A 150 2.99 -12.33 -7.70
C LEU A 150 2.99 -13.12 -6.38
N LEU A 151 2.82 -12.45 -5.24
CA LEU A 151 2.73 -13.09 -3.93
C LEU A 151 1.57 -14.09 -3.89
N PHE A 152 0.41 -13.72 -4.44
CA PHE A 152 -0.72 -14.67 -4.55
C PHE A 152 -0.38 -15.89 -5.39
N ALA A 153 0.32 -15.72 -6.52
CA ALA A 153 0.72 -16.83 -7.38
C ALA A 153 1.70 -17.78 -6.67
N ILE A 154 2.63 -17.23 -5.88
CA ILE A 154 3.59 -18.01 -5.07
C ILE A 154 2.84 -18.73 -3.94
N CYS A 155 2.05 -18.02 -3.14
CA CYS A 155 1.35 -18.58 -1.98
C CYS A 155 0.28 -19.62 -2.34
N LYS A 156 -0.20 -19.64 -3.59
CA LYS A 156 -1.07 -20.72 -4.09
C LYS A 156 -0.37 -22.07 -4.25
N ARG A 157 0.95 -22.06 -4.34
CA ARG A 157 1.76 -23.26 -4.57
C ARG A 157 2.32 -23.84 -3.26
N LEU A 158 2.18 -23.11 -2.16
CA LEU A 158 2.54 -23.51 -0.81
C LEU A 158 1.33 -24.15 -0.11
#